data_969fefaf322c5c624e13193d9e487a2f
#
_entry.id   969fefaf322c5c624e13193d9e487a2f
#
_cell.length_a   1.000
_cell.length_b   1.000
_cell.length_c   1.000
_cell.angle_alpha   90.00
_cell.angle_beta   90.00
_cell.angle_gamma   90.00
#
_symmetry.space_group_name_H-M   'P 1'
#
loop_
_entity.id
_entity.type
_entity.pdbx_description
1 polymer ?
#
loop_
_entity_poly.entity_id
_entity_poly.type
_entity_poly.pdbx_seq_one_letter_code
_entity_poly.pdbx_strand_id
1 'polypeptide(L)'
;MASSAEAAETREAFRESVRAFVEREVLPQAEDLDRHGVFPERLFKRLGQLGYFGLRYPEAVGGQGADFTTACVFYDELAAGSLSLAAIAAMQSLMGTHFVFRFGTDEQRERYLRPALRGEKVATFALTEPGAGSDLGAMRTRARRTPNGWRITGEKTWITNAPVADFLTVGARTSDEPGLASIALFLVDASTPGYTVGRPIEKLGTRSSLTSEIHLDCEVPADALLGGEGEGVKNVGGLLSEIRVMTAALALGLSRRALNDSARYASERQAFGKPIGEHQQITAKLAEMATDYHHARVATYDAAERIDRLAQRSDSGENVTAVASMVKLFATEACARIVDEATRIYGSYGFAMEYPVQRYFRDARFLLSGGGTSELLRNLVGGTVLKRGGV
;
A
#
# COMPACT_ATOMS: atom_id res chain seq x y z
N MET A 1 18.79 -6.51 -23.49
CA MET A 1 18.61 -6.04 -22.10
C MET A 1 19.27 -4.67 -22.01
N ALA A 2 18.57 -3.65 -21.54
CA ALA A 2 19.18 -2.33 -21.29
C ALA A 2 20.33 -2.48 -20.29
N SER A 3 21.37 -1.65 -20.43
CA SER A 3 22.44 -1.63 -19.44
C SER A 3 21.92 -1.17 -18.07
N SER A 4 22.60 -1.51 -16.99
CA SER A 4 22.25 -1.05 -15.64
C SER A 4 22.17 0.50 -15.55
N ALA A 5 22.99 1.20 -16.33
CA ALA A 5 22.98 2.67 -16.41
C ALA A 5 21.73 3.20 -17.14
N GLU A 6 21.37 2.62 -18.28
CA GLU A 6 20.15 2.99 -19.03
C GLU A 6 18.87 2.76 -18.21
N ALA A 7 18.81 1.65 -17.46
CA ALA A 7 17.69 1.38 -16.56
C ALA A 7 17.59 2.40 -15.42
N ALA A 8 18.72 2.84 -14.88
CA ALA A 8 18.76 3.88 -13.85
C ALA A 8 18.33 5.25 -14.40
N GLU A 9 18.78 5.63 -15.58
CA GLU A 9 18.40 6.88 -16.27
C GLU A 9 16.91 6.90 -16.59
N THR A 10 16.39 5.82 -17.16
CA THR A 10 14.95 5.67 -17.46
C THR A 10 14.11 5.80 -16.19
N ARG A 11 14.56 5.21 -15.08
CA ARG A 11 13.86 5.26 -13.79
C ARG A 11 13.89 6.67 -13.17
N GLU A 12 14.97 7.43 -13.35
CA GLU A 12 15.05 8.82 -12.89
C GLU A 12 14.15 9.74 -13.74
N ALA A 13 14.13 9.61 -15.06
CA ALA A 13 13.20 10.34 -15.91
C ALA A 13 11.72 10.03 -15.56
N PHE A 14 11.41 8.77 -15.24
CA PHE A 14 10.09 8.38 -14.76
C PHE A 14 9.78 9.07 -13.41
N ARG A 15 10.73 9.09 -12.47
CA ARG A 15 10.60 9.79 -11.18
C ARG A 15 10.26 11.26 -11.38
N GLU A 16 10.97 11.96 -12.24
CA GLU A 16 10.73 13.37 -12.55
C GLU A 16 9.33 13.59 -13.12
N SER A 17 8.89 12.72 -14.03
CA SER A 17 7.54 12.77 -14.62
C SER A 17 6.44 12.60 -13.57
N VAL A 18 6.58 11.61 -12.68
CA VAL A 18 5.61 11.39 -11.58
C VAL A 18 5.63 12.58 -10.61
N ARG A 19 6.81 13.09 -10.25
CA ARG A 19 6.97 14.27 -9.39
C ARG A 19 6.26 15.49 -9.96
N ALA A 20 6.46 15.78 -11.24
CA ALA A 20 5.80 16.89 -11.93
C ALA A 20 4.26 16.74 -11.92
N PHE A 21 3.75 15.52 -12.10
CA PHE A 21 2.31 15.22 -11.95
C PHE A 21 1.84 15.49 -10.52
N VAL A 22 2.59 15.01 -9.51
CA VAL A 22 2.24 15.17 -8.10
C VAL A 22 2.19 16.64 -7.71
N GLU A 23 3.19 17.43 -8.10
CA GLU A 23 3.25 18.87 -7.79
C GLU A 23 2.12 19.65 -8.45
N ARG A 24 1.81 19.33 -9.70
CA ARG A 24 0.80 20.06 -10.47
C ARG A 24 -0.63 19.64 -10.17
N GLU A 25 -0.89 18.34 -9.98
CA GLU A 25 -2.26 17.82 -9.91
C GLU A 25 -2.67 17.28 -8.53
N VAL A 26 -1.75 16.76 -7.72
CA VAL A 26 -2.06 16.10 -6.44
C VAL A 26 -1.94 17.06 -5.26
N LEU A 27 -0.80 17.70 -5.11
CA LEU A 27 -0.51 18.59 -3.97
C LEU A 27 -1.54 19.71 -3.77
N PRO A 28 -2.04 20.40 -4.82
CA PRO A 28 -3.02 21.46 -4.64
C PRO A 28 -4.36 21.01 -4.05
N GLN A 29 -4.66 19.71 -4.11
CA GLN A 29 -5.92 19.14 -3.64
C GLN A 29 -5.78 18.35 -2.33
N ALA A 30 -4.54 18.08 -1.89
CA ALA A 30 -4.27 17.14 -0.81
C ALA A 30 -4.88 17.56 0.54
N GLU A 31 -4.94 18.87 0.81
CA GLU A 31 -5.54 19.39 2.04
C GLU A 31 -7.07 19.26 2.01
N ASP A 32 -7.71 19.67 0.93
CA ASP A 32 -9.17 19.60 0.79
C ASP A 32 -9.68 18.16 0.82
N LEU A 33 -8.95 17.24 0.15
CA LEU A 33 -9.24 15.82 0.19
C LEU A 33 -9.16 15.27 1.62
N ASP A 34 -8.11 15.61 2.37
CA ASP A 34 -7.98 15.18 3.77
C ASP A 34 -9.07 15.79 4.64
N ARG A 35 -9.35 17.08 4.50
CA ARG A 35 -10.37 17.80 5.29
C ARG A 35 -11.76 17.21 5.13
N HIS A 36 -12.16 16.90 3.91
CA HIS A 36 -13.49 16.39 3.61
C HIS A 36 -13.59 14.86 3.69
N GLY A 37 -12.46 14.14 3.62
CA GLY A 37 -12.43 12.68 3.66
C GLY A 37 -13.21 12.04 2.49
N VAL A 38 -13.12 12.62 1.30
CA VAL A 38 -13.82 12.14 0.08
C VAL A 38 -12.89 11.37 -0.83
N PHE A 39 -13.43 10.39 -1.54
CA PHE A 39 -12.66 9.64 -2.53
C PHE A 39 -12.25 10.56 -3.70
N PRO A 40 -10.97 10.58 -4.09
CA PRO A 40 -10.45 11.49 -5.11
C PRO A 40 -10.69 10.96 -6.52
N GLU A 41 -11.96 10.83 -6.94
CA GLU A 41 -12.37 10.16 -8.18
C GLU A 41 -11.66 10.70 -9.43
N ARG A 42 -11.51 12.03 -9.54
CA ARG A 42 -10.83 12.66 -10.68
C ARG A 42 -9.35 12.25 -10.75
N LEU A 43 -8.65 12.27 -9.62
CA LEU A 43 -7.24 11.84 -9.55
C LEU A 43 -7.10 10.34 -9.77
N PHE A 44 -8.01 9.52 -9.25
CA PHE A 44 -8.03 8.08 -9.49
C PHE A 44 -8.14 7.75 -10.99
N LYS A 45 -9.13 8.34 -11.68
CA LYS A 45 -9.26 8.18 -13.13
C LYS A 45 -8.03 8.68 -13.88
N ARG A 46 -7.44 9.78 -13.42
CA ARG A 46 -6.23 10.34 -14.03
C ARG A 46 -5.02 9.41 -13.90
N LEU A 47 -4.83 8.75 -12.75
CA LEU A 47 -3.79 7.72 -12.55
C LEU A 47 -3.98 6.55 -13.53
N GLY A 48 -5.21 6.08 -13.74
CA GLY A 48 -5.52 5.04 -14.71
C GLY A 48 -5.22 5.47 -16.14
N GLN A 49 -5.63 6.69 -16.56
CA GLN A 49 -5.34 7.26 -17.88
C GLN A 49 -3.84 7.41 -18.17
N LEU A 50 -3.04 7.69 -17.14
CA LEU A 50 -1.58 7.74 -17.22
C LEU A 50 -0.92 6.34 -17.19
N GLY A 51 -1.72 5.27 -17.06
CA GLY A 51 -1.25 3.89 -17.02
C GLY A 51 -0.60 3.47 -15.69
N TYR A 52 -0.68 4.29 -14.65
CA TYR A 52 0.03 4.03 -13.39
C TYR A 52 -0.50 2.80 -12.63
N PHE A 53 -1.76 2.42 -12.80
CA PHE A 53 -2.27 1.19 -12.21
C PHE A 53 -1.77 -0.06 -12.93
N GLY A 54 -1.35 0.09 -14.19
CA GLY A 54 -0.85 -1.00 -15.03
C GLY A 54 0.67 -1.14 -15.06
N LEU A 55 1.45 -0.34 -14.30
CA LEU A 55 2.92 -0.29 -14.39
C LEU A 55 3.58 -1.68 -14.43
N ARG A 56 3.21 -2.56 -13.51
CA ARG A 56 3.82 -3.89 -13.33
C ARG A 56 3.20 -5.00 -14.17
N TYR A 57 2.08 -4.74 -14.80
CA TYR A 57 1.39 -5.76 -15.58
C TYR A 57 1.96 -5.84 -16.99
N PRO A 58 2.01 -7.05 -17.61
CA PRO A 58 2.44 -7.20 -18.99
C PRO A 58 1.58 -6.39 -19.96
N GLU A 59 2.15 -5.97 -21.09
CA GLU A 59 1.43 -5.29 -22.16
C GLU A 59 0.25 -6.11 -22.70
N ALA A 60 0.38 -7.43 -22.73
CA ALA A 60 -0.68 -8.34 -23.15
C ALA A 60 -2.01 -8.17 -22.39
N VAL A 61 -1.97 -7.68 -21.15
CA VAL A 61 -3.18 -7.38 -20.35
C VAL A 61 -3.44 -5.88 -20.20
N GLY A 62 -2.73 -5.05 -20.96
CA GLY A 62 -2.88 -3.58 -20.93
C GLY A 62 -2.01 -2.88 -19.89
N GLY A 63 -0.95 -3.52 -19.43
CA GLY A 63 0.07 -2.95 -18.54
C GLY A 63 1.25 -2.36 -19.30
N GLN A 64 2.30 -1.97 -18.57
CA GLN A 64 3.52 -1.35 -19.10
C GLN A 64 4.78 -2.22 -18.92
N GLY A 65 4.70 -3.38 -18.28
CA GLY A 65 5.81 -4.31 -18.10
C GLY A 65 6.96 -3.78 -17.23
N ALA A 66 6.74 -2.73 -16.43
CA ALA A 66 7.77 -2.17 -15.58
C ALA A 66 8.14 -3.11 -14.42
N ASP A 67 9.36 -2.97 -13.93
CA ASP A 67 9.84 -3.70 -12.75
C ASP A 67 9.21 -3.18 -11.44
N PHE A 68 9.37 -3.94 -10.36
CA PHE A 68 8.84 -3.57 -9.07
C PHE A 68 9.56 -2.35 -8.47
N THR A 69 10.83 -2.20 -8.76
CA THR A 69 11.61 -1.01 -8.34
C THR A 69 11.03 0.26 -8.95
N THR A 70 10.63 0.25 -10.21
CA THR A 70 9.94 1.38 -10.87
C THR A 70 8.57 1.66 -10.24
N ALA A 71 7.82 0.62 -9.88
CA ALA A 71 6.57 0.80 -9.13
C ALA A 71 6.83 1.42 -7.73
N CYS A 72 7.91 1.07 -7.05
CA CYS A 72 8.30 1.70 -5.78
C CYS A 72 8.62 3.19 -5.96
N VAL A 73 9.22 3.60 -7.09
CA VAL A 73 9.41 5.03 -7.43
C VAL A 73 8.07 5.74 -7.55
N PHE A 74 7.09 5.14 -8.22
CA PHE A 74 5.74 5.70 -8.32
C PHE A 74 5.10 5.89 -6.94
N TYR A 75 5.15 4.88 -6.06
CA TYR A 75 4.56 4.96 -4.72
C TYR A 75 5.26 6.01 -3.84
N ASP A 76 6.60 6.10 -3.89
CA ASP A 76 7.40 7.12 -3.20
C ASP A 76 6.98 8.54 -3.63
N GLU A 77 6.94 8.82 -4.94
CA GLU A 77 6.59 10.16 -5.43
C GLU A 77 5.11 10.50 -5.13
N LEU A 78 4.19 9.55 -5.31
CA LEU A 78 2.77 9.78 -5.06
C LEU A 78 2.48 10.04 -3.58
N ALA A 79 3.13 9.30 -2.67
CA ALA A 79 2.98 9.47 -1.23
C ALA A 79 3.52 10.82 -0.73
N ALA A 80 4.52 11.40 -1.40
CA ALA A 80 5.00 12.76 -1.12
C ALA A 80 3.93 13.84 -1.40
N GLY A 81 2.98 13.56 -2.30
CA GLY A 81 1.85 14.43 -2.57
C GLY A 81 0.66 14.18 -1.64
N SER A 82 0.26 12.91 -1.56
CA SER A 82 -0.87 12.47 -0.73
C SER A 82 -0.74 10.99 -0.38
N LEU A 83 -0.54 10.69 0.91
CA LEU A 83 -0.52 9.30 1.36
C LEU A 83 -1.88 8.60 1.17
N SER A 84 -2.99 9.33 1.29
CA SER A 84 -4.34 8.81 1.00
C SER A 84 -4.43 8.30 -0.44
N LEU A 85 -4.05 9.12 -1.42
CA LEU A 85 -4.09 8.73 -2.84
C LEU A 85 -3.12 7.59 -3.14
N ALA A 86 -1.94 7.59 -2.53
CA ALA A 86 -0.96 6.54 -2.68
C ALA A 86 -1.45 5.19 -2.09
N ALA A 87 -2.18 5.21 -0.96
CA ALA A 87 -2.82 4.02 -0.39
C ALA A 87 -3.94 3.47 -1.30
N ILE A 88 -4.74 4.36 -1.90
CA ILE A 88 -5.77 4.00 -2.90
C ILE A 88 -5.10 3.33 -4.10
N ALA A 89 -4.04 3.94 -4.65
CA ALA A 89 -3.32 3.42 -5.80
C ALA A 89 -2.65 2.08 -5.50
N ALA A 90 -2.07 1.91 -4.33
CA ALA A 90 -1.47 0.66 -3.89
C ALA A 90 -2.52 -0.47 -3.74
N MET A 91 -3.70 -0.16 -3.18
CA MET A 91 -4.80 -1.11 -3.14
C MET A 91 -5.23 -1.52 -4.54
N GLN A 92 -5.42 -0.56 -5.44
CA GLN A 92 -5.83 -0.80 -6.83
C GLN A 92 -4.82 -1.65 -7.59
N SER A 93 -3.57 -1.21 -7.67
CA SER A 93 -2.56 -1.73 -8.60
C SER A 93 -1.77 -2.92 -8.08
N LEU A 94 -1.78 -3.17 -6.76
CA LEU A 94 -1.03 -4.28 -6.17
C LEU A 94 -1.94 -5.35 -5.55
N MET A 95 -2.90 -4.96 -4.72
CA MET A 95 -3.69 -5.94 -3.96
C MET A 95 -5.01 -6.31 -4.64
N GLY A 96 -5.77 -5.32 -5.12
CA GLY A 96 -7.12 -5.55 -5.67
C GLY A 96 -7.12 -6.24 -7.03
N THR A 97 -6.12 -6.00 -7.88
CA THR A 97 -6.05 -6.54 -9.24
C THR A 97 -5.14 -7.76 -9.38
N HIS A 98 -4.21 -7.99 -8.45
CA HIS A 98 -3.18 -9.03 -8.55
C HIS A 98 -3.75 -10.44 -8.74
N PHE A 99 -4.74 -10.80 -7.93
CA PHE A 99 -5.27 -12.18 -7.93
C PHE A 99 -6.10 -12.48 -9.17
N VAL A 100 -6.82 -11.48 -9.71
CA VAL A 100 -7.51 -11.60 -11.00
C VAL A 100 -6.50 -11.75 -12.13
N PHE A 101 -5.39 -11.03 -12.11
CA PHE A 101 -4.30 -11.21 -13.07
C PHE A 101 -3.72 -12.62 -13.02
N ARG A 102 -3.39 -13.11 -11.83
CA ARG A 102 -2.70 -14.39 -11.64
C ARG A 102 -3.58 -15.60 -11.90
N PHE A 103 -4.81 -15.58 -11.48
CA PHE A 103 -5.68 -16.75 -11.39
C PHE A 103 -7.02 -16.60 -12.11
N GLY A 104 -7.36 -15.40 -12.54
CA GLY A 104 -8.61 -15.15 -13.28
C GLY A 104 -8.60 -15.79 -14.66
N THR A 105 -9.80 -16.12 -15.17
CA THR A 105 -10.00 -16.51 -16.56
C THR A 105 -9.75 -15.33 -17.51
N ASP A 106 -9.62 -15.58 -18.79
CA ASP A 106 -9.44 -14.48 -19.77
C ASP A 106 -10.67 -13.56 -19.78
N GLU A 107 -11.88 -14.12 -19.62
CA GLU A 107 -13.12 -13.34 -19.51
C GLU A 107 -13.10 -12.44 -18.25
N GLN A 108 -12.62 -12.95 -17.10
CA GLN A 108 -12.49 -12.18 -15.89
C GLN A 108 -11.42 -11.07 -16.03
N ARG A 109 -10.31 -11.34 -16.72
CA ARG A 109 -9.30 -10.32 -17.03
C ARG A 109 -9.88 -9.21 -17.92
N GLU A 110 -10.66 -9.55 -18.94
CA GLU A 110 -11.32 -8.55 -19.79
C GLU A 110 -12.37 -7.75 -19.01
N ARG A 111 -13.18 -8.40 -18.18
CA ARG A 111 -14.30 -7.77 -17.46
C ARG A 111 -13.84 -6.91 -16.27
N TYR A 112 -12.79 -7.32 -15.55
CA TYR A 112 -12.37 -6.70 -14.29
C TYR A 112 -10.98 -6.09 -14.37
N LEU A 113 -9.96 -6.83 -14.82
CA LEU A 113 -8.57 -6.38 -14.77
C LEU A 113 -8.32 -5.19 -15.69
N ARG A 114 -8.60 -5.33 -16.99
CA ARG A 114 -8.30 -4.27 -17.96
C ARG A 114 -9.01 -2.94 -17.65
N PRO A 115 -10.31 -2.91 -17.31
CA PRO A 115 -10.95 -1.68 -16.86
C PRO A 115 -10.35 -1.11 -15.57
N ALA A 116 -9.93 -1.97 -14.63
CA ALA A 116 -9.29 -1.53 -13.41
C ALA A 116 -7.92 -0.89 -13.66
N LEU A 117 -7.12 -1.42 -14.60
CA LEU A 117 -5.83 -0.83 -14.98
C LEU A 117 -6.01 0.55 -15.64
N ARG A 118 -7.13 0.78 -16.34
CA ARG A 118 -7.48 2.09 -16.93
C ARG A 118 -8.15 3.06 -15.96
N GLY A 119 -8.39 2.64 -14.69
CA GLY A 119 -9.08 3.47 -13.70
C GLY A 119 -10.59 3.62 -13.93
N GLU A 120 -11.19 2.74 -14.71
CA GLU A 120 -12.63 2.68 -15.02
C GLU A 120 -13.39 1.86 -13.95
N LYS A 121 -12.70 0.93 -13.28
CA LYS A 121 -13.22 0.13 -12.18
C LYS A 121 -12.30 0.22 -10.98
N VAL A 122 -12.89 0.28 -9.79
CA VAL A 122 -12.19 0.27 -8.51
C VAL A 122 -12.12 -1.14 -7.97
N ALA A 123 -10.91 -1.62 -7.72
CA ALA A 123 -10.63 -2.93 -7.14
C ALA A 123 -10.29 -2.82 -5.65
N THR A 124 -10.63 -3.85 -4.89
CA THR A 124 -10.15 -3.98 -3.51
C THR A 124 -9.87 -5.43 -3.11
N PHE A 125 -9.27 -5.59 -1.93
CA PHE A 125 -8.91 -6.86 -1.33
C PHE A 125 -9.45 -6.96 0.10
N ALA A 126 -10.21 -7.99 0.39
CA ALA A 126 -10.93 -8.16 1.64
C ALA A 126 -10.52 -9.46 2.36
N LEU A 127 -9.58 -9.33 3.30
CA LEU A 127 -9.07 -10.46 4.09
C LEU A 127 -9.41 -10.32 5.57
N THR A 128 -9.18 -9.13 6.15
CA THR A 128 -9.30 -8.83 7.58
C THR A 128 -10.74 -8.90 8.07
N GLU A 129 -10.94 -9.48 9.24
CA GLU A 129 -12.23 -9.55 9.96
C GLU A 129 -12.12 -8.88 11.33
N PRO A 130 -13.23 -8.55 12.01
CA PRO A 130 -13.19 -8.01 13.36
C PRO A 130 -12.40 -8.87 14.35
N GLY A 131 -12.41 -10.19 14.18
CA GLY A 131 -11.68 -11.15 15.03
C GLY A 131 -10.40 -11.73 14.41
N ALA A 132 -10.04 -11.36 13.17
CA ALA A 132 -8.92 -11.96 12.44
C ALA A 132 -8.16 -10.91 11.62
N GLY A 133 -7.15 -10.30 12.22
CA GLY A 133 -6.22 -9.38 11.56
C GLY A 133 -4.85 -10.04 11.38
N SER A 134 -3.94 -9.86 12.34
CA SER A 134 -2.63 -10.54 12.32
C SER A 134 -2.75 -12.06 12.43
N ASP A 135 -3.77 -12.54 13.14
CA ASP A 135 -4.13 -13.97 13.20
C ASP A 135 -5.19 -14.29 12.12
N LEU A 136 -4.72 -14.54 10.91
CA LEU A 136 -5.58 -14.95 9.79
C LEU A 136 -6.19 -16.35 10.01
N GLY A 137 -5.59 -17.17 10.88
CA GLY A 137 -6.11 -18.48 11.24
C GLY A 137 -7.45 -18.43 11.98
N ALA A 138 -7.77 -17.29 12.60
CA ALA A 138 -9.05 -17.05 13.27
C ALA A 138 -10.19 -16.58 12.33
N MET A 139 -9.96 -16.53 11.01
CA MET A 139 -10.96 -16.13 10.01
C MET A 139 -12.25 -16.94 10.16
N ARG A 140 -13.40 -16.28 10.07
CA ARG A 140 -14.74 -16.88 10.20
C ARG A 140 -15.56 -16.85 8.91
N THR A 141 -15.26 -15.95 7.96
CA THR A 141 -15.93 -15.94 6.65
C THR A 141 -15.79 -17.31 5.99
N ARG A 142 -16.89 -17.85 5.50
CA ARG A 142 -16.98 -19.19 4.91
C ARG A 142 -17.47 -19.13 3.47
N ALA A 143 -16.93 -20.00 2.64
CA ALA A 143 -17.43 -20.29 1.30
C ALA A 143 -17.86 -21.76 1.27
N ARG A 144 -19.11 -22.02 0.94
CA ARG A 144 -19.69 -23.37 0.80
C ARG A 144 -20.08 -23.59 -0.64
N ARG A 145 -19.81 -24.80 -1.16
CA ARG A 145 -20.22 -25.15 -2.52
C ARG A 145 -21.74 -25.19 -2.62
N THR A 146 -22.26 -24.69 -3.74
CA THR A 146 -23.67 -24.81 -4.16
C THR A 146 -23.71 -25.51 -5.54
N PRO A 147 -24.88 -25.92 -6.03
CA PRO A 147 -24.97 -26.50 -7.37
C PRO A 147 -24.45 -25.60 -8.48
N ASN A 148 -24.49 -24.28 -8.29
CA ASN A 148 -24.13 -23.28 -9.32
C ASN A 148 -22.80 -22.53 -9.03
N GLY A 149 -22.11 -22.86 -7.93
CA GLY A 149 -20.87 -22.17 -7.55
C GLY A 149 -20.60 -22.20 -6.04
N TRP A 150 -20.56 -21.03 -5.42
CA TRP A 150 -20.21 -20.86 -4.02
C TRP A 150 -21.14 -19.87 -3.33
N ARG A 151 -21.57 -20.17 -2.11
CA ARG A 151 -22.17 -19.20 -1.19
C ARG A 151 -21.12 -18.73 -0.21
N ILE A 152 -20.88 -17.42 -0.19
CA ILE A 152 -19.93 -16.78 0.72
C ILE A 152 -20.73 -16.05 1.81
N THR A 153 -20.42 -16.38 3.08
CA THR A 153 -21.11 -15.80 4.25
C THR A 153 -20.08 -15.31 5.26
N GLY A 154 -20.22 -14.08 5.72
CA GLY A 154 -19.35 -13.50 6.73
C GLY A 154 -19.27 -11.99 6.66
N GLU A 155 -18.31 -11.43 7.39
CA GLU A 155 -18.06 -10.00 7.43
C GLU A 155 -16.56 -9.70 7.35
N LYS A 156 -16.21 -8.58 6.77
CA LYS A 156 -14.83 -8.06 6.71
C LYS A 156 -14.80 -6.63 7.21
N THR A 157 -13.66 -6.23 7.75
CA THR A 157 -13.45 -4.87 8.26
C THR A 157 -12.14 -4.29 7.79
N TRP A 158 -11.99 -2.98 7.87
CA TRP A 158 -10.82 -2.25 7.39
C TRP A 158 -10.57 -2.40 5.89
N ILE A 159 -11.63 -2.52 5.09
CA ILE A 159 -11.51 -2.75 3.66
C ILE A 159 -11.38 -1.41 2.93
N THR A 160 -10.16 -1.08 2.55
CA THR A 160 -9.82 0.12 1.76
C THR A 160 -10.51 0.05 0.40
N ASN A 161 -11.03 1.16 -0.07
CA ASN A 161 -11.81 1.32 -1.31
C ASN A 161 -13.19 0.64 -1.32
N ALA A 162 -13.57 -0.16 -0.31
CA ALA A 162 -14.86 -0.88 -0.33
C ALA A 162 -16.08 0.01 -0.60
N PRO A 163 -16.18 1.25 -0.07
CA PRO A 163 -17.33 2.13 -0.36
C PRO A 163 -17.53 2.48 -1.84
N VAL A 164 -16.50 2.32 -2.65
CA VAL A 164 -16.48 2.71 -4.08
C VAL A 164 -16.03 1.56 -5.00
N ALA A 165 -15.84 0.36 -4.45
CA ALA A 165 -15.34 -0.79 -5.19
C ALA A 165 -16.37 -1.31 -6.18
N ASP A 166 -15.92 -1.67 -7.40
CA ASP A 166 -16.70 -2.40 -8.39
C ASP A 166 -16.56 -3.92 -8.21
N PHE A 167 -15.42 -4.37 -7.69
CA PHE A 167 -15.18 -5.78 -7.40
C PHE A 167 -14.13 -5.97 -6.30
N LEU A 168 -14.15 -7.17 -5.71
CA LEU A 168 -13.30 -7.53 -4.58
C LEU A 168 -12.66 -8.91 -4.79
N THR A 169 -11.43 -9.06 -4.30
CA THR A 169 -10.91 -10.39 -3.97
C THR A 169 -11.15 -10.64 -2.47
N VAL A 170 -11.92 -11.67 -2.14
CA VAL A 170 -12.35 -11.99 -0.77
C VAL A 170 -11.70 -13.29 -0.30
N GLY A 171 -11.07 -13.25 0.88
CA GLY A 171 -10.63 -14.48 1.56
C GLY A 171 -11.76 -15.13 2.34
N ALA A 172 -11.98 -16.45 2.13
CA ALA A 172 -12.97 -17.22 2.87
C ALA A 172 -12.50 -18.67 3.08
N ARG A 173 -12.97 -19.30 4.15
CA ARG A 173 -12.68 -20.72 4.43
C ARG A 173 -13.58 -21.64 3.61
N THR A 174 -12.97 -22.63 2.97
CA THR A 174 -13.69 -23.66 2.19
C THR A 174 -13.93 -24.95 2.98
N SER A 175 -13.27 -25.11 4.13
CA SER A 175 -13.47 -26.26 5.03
C SER A 175 -13.50 -25.83 6.49
N ASP A 176 -13.91 -26.75 7.37
CA ASP A 176 -13.92 -26.54 8.84
C ASP A 176 -12.55 -26.85 9.48
N GLU A 177 -11.57 -27.31 8.69
CA GLU A 177 -10.21 -27.56 9.17
C GLU A 177 -9.60 -26.27 9.72
N PRO A 178 -8.99 -26.31 10.91
CA PRO A 178 -8.39 -25.15 11.51
C PRO A 178 -7.14 -24.68 10.74
N GLY A 179 -6.80 -23.39 10.90
CA GLY A 179 -5.57 -22.83 10.35
C GLY A 179 -5.70 -22.27 8.93
N LEU A 180 -4.57 -22.01 8.32
CA LEU A 180 -4.47 -21.21 7.10
C LEU A 180 -4.78 -22.01 5.82
N ALA A 181 -4.63 -23.32 5.85
CA ALA A 181 -4.81 -24.22 4.70
C ALA A 181 -6.28 -24.33 4.21
N SER A 182 -7.24 -23.85 5.00
CA SER A 182 -8.65 -23.82 4.59
C SER A 182 -9.07 -22.54 3.89
N ILE A 183 -8.19 -21.53 3.80
CA ILE A 183 -8.53 -20.23 3.23
C ILE A 183 -8.29 -20.26 1.71
N ALA A 184 -9.30 -19.86 0.96
CA ALA A 184 -9.28 -19.64 -0.48
C ALA A 184 -9.63 -18.20 -0.82
N LEU A 185 -9.38 -17.77 -2.05
CA LEU A 185 -9.67 -16.43 -2.55
C LEU A 185 -10.80 -16.48 -3.58
N PHE A 186 -11.73 -15.54 -3.50
CA PHE A 186 -12.90 -15.47 -4.36
C PHE A 186 -13.05 -14.08 -4.97
N LEU A 187 -13.34 -14.02 -6.25
CA LEU A 187 -13.73 -12.80 -6.95
C LEU A 187 -15.22 -12.54 -6.69
N VAL A 188 -15.54 -11.38 -6.15
CA VAL A 188 -16.92 -10.94 -5.89
C VAL A 188 -17.15 -9.61 -6.62
N ASP A 189 -18.17 -9.57 -7.47
CA ASP A 189 -18.64 -8.32 -8.09
C ASP A 189 -19.47 -7.55 -7.06
N ALA A 190 -19.25 -6.24 -6.94
CA ALA A 190 -19.96 -5.43 -5.96
C ALA A 190 -21.48 -5.33 -6.21
N SER A 191 -21.94 -5.67 -7.41
CA SER A 191 -23.35 -5.76 -7.74
C SER A 191 -23.99 -7.11 -7.34
N THR A 192 -23.21 -8.06 -6.79
CA THR A 192 -23.71 -9.38 -6.40
C THR A 192 -24.74 -9.25 -5.28
N PRO A 193 -25.97 -9.81 -5.45
CA PRO A 193 -26.98 -9.78 -4.39
C PRO A 193 -26.45 -10.41 -3.10
N GLY A 194 -26.67 -9.73 -1.97
CA GLY A 194 -26.17 -10.16 -0.66
C GLY A 194 -24.76 -9.67 -0.31
N TYR A 195 -24.08 -8.95 -1.22
CA TYR A 195 -22.94 -8.11 -0.86
C TYR A 195 -23.46 -6.73 -0.41
N THR A 196 -23.00 -6.25 0.73
CA THR A 196 -23.34 -4.91 1.22
C THR A 196 -22.14 -4.23 1.86
N VAL A 197 -22.02 -2.93 1.63
CA VAL A 197 -21.05 -2.08 2.29
C VAL A 197 -21.62 -1.58 3.61
N GLY A 198 -20.90 -1.82 4.69
CA GLY A 198 -21.28 -1.39 6.03
C GLY A 198 -20.88 0.05 6.33
N ARG A 199 -20.81 0.34 7.61
CA ARG A 199 -20.48 1.68 8.09
C ARG A 199 -19.07 2.12 7.65
N PRO A 200 -18.90 3.33 7.13
CA PRO A 200 -17.57 3.92 6.91
C PRO A 200 -16.81 4.05 8.24
N ILE A 201 -15.52 3.73 8.21
CA ILE A 201 -14.62 3.88 9.35
C ILE A 201 -13.97 5.26 9.29
N GLU A 202 -14.30 6.11 10.26
CA GLU A 202 -13.61 7.40 10.43
C GLU A 202 -12.19 7.16 10.93
N LYS A 203 -11.20 7.69 10.21
CA LYS A 203 -9.78 7.45 10.49
C LYS A 203 -9.08 8.72 10.93
N LEU A 204 -8.04 8.55 11.73
CA LEU A 204 -7.15 9.64 12.14
C LEU A 204 -6.46 10.30 10.94
N GLY A 205 -5.92 9.49 10.02
CA GLY A 205 -5.21 9.91 8.81
C GLY A 205 -5.65 9.10 7.60
N THR A 206 -5.03 9.36 6.45
CA THR A 206 -5.40 8.77 5.15
C THR A 206 -6.91 8.85 4.88
N ARG A 207 -7.51 10.00 5.21
CA ARG A 207 -8.97 10.13 5.33
C ARG A 207 -9.69 9.95 4.00
N SER A 208 -9.09 10.38 2.89
CA SER A 208 -9.65 10.21 1.53
C SER A 208 -9.54 8.78 0.98
N SER A 209 -8.72 7.92 1.61
CA SER A 209 -8.70 6.49 1.31
C SER A 209 -9.86 5.82 2.04
N LEU A 210 -11.06 5.90 1.46
CA LEU A 210 -12.29 5.41 2.09
C LEU A 210 -12.13 3.94 2.52
N THR A 211 -12.60 3.64 3.71
CA THR A 211 -12.46 2.32 4.34
C THR A 211 -13.77 1.97 5.05
N SER A 212 -14.25 0.77 4.93
CA SER A 212 -15.48 0.34 5.60
C SER A 212 -15.44 -1.13 6.01
N GLU A 213 -16.49 -1.52 6.71
CA GLU A 213 -16.91 -2.89 6.87
C GLU A 213 -17.67 -3.34 5.62
N ILE A 214 -17.69 -4.65 5.36
CA ILE A 214 -18.53 -5.28 4.35
C ILE A 214 -19.19 -6.52 4.93
N HIS A 215 -20.39 -6.82 4.47
CA HIS A 215 -21.12 -8.00 4.82
C HIS A 215 -21.40 -8.83 3.56
N LEU A 216 -21.30 -10.14 3.70
CA LEU A 216 -21.38 -11.12 2.65
C LEU A 216 -22.42 -12.17 3.03
N ASP A 217 -23.45 -12.32 2.24
CA ASP A 217 -24.34 -13.47 2.16
C ASP A 217 -24.76 -13.64 0.71
N CYS A 218 -23.75 -13.90 -0.15
CA CYS A 218 -23.89 -13.83 -1.60
C CYS A 218 -23.51 -15.16 -2.26
N GLU A 219 -24.11 -15.43 -3.41
CA GLU A 219 -23.73 -16.54 -4.29
C GLU A 219 -22.88 -16.00 -5.45
N VAL A 220 -21.77 -16.71 -5.71
CA VAL A 220 -20.86 -16.41 -6.80
C VAL A 220 -20.68 -17.66 -7.67
N PRO A 221 -20.38 -17.52 -8.97
CA PRO A 221 -20.20 -18.65 -9.88
C PRO A 221 -18.98 -19.51 -9.50
N ALA A 222 -18.88 -20.70 -10.07
CA ALA A 222 -17.83 -21.66 -9.73
C ALA A 222 -16.42 -21.14 -10.06
N ASP A 223 -16.28 -20.36 -11.13
CA ASP A 223 -15.04 -19.72 -11.57
C ASP A 223 -14.65 -18.48 -10.76
N ALA A 224 -15.47 -18.06 -9.80
CA ALA A 224 -15.09 -17.01 -8.84
C ALA A 224 -13.94 -17.43 -7.93
N LEU A 225 -13.67 -18.73 -7.77
CA LEU A 225 -12.52 -19.24 -7.03
C LEU A 225 -11.21 -18.85 -7.78
N LEU A 226 -10.37 -18.02 -7.15
CA LEU A 226 -9.10 -17.58 -7.68
C LEU A 226 -7.94 -18.47 -7.16
N GLY A 227 -7.39 -19.28 -8.04
CA GLY A 227 -6.42 -20.32 -7.69
C GLY A 227 -7.11 -21.60 -7.21
N GLY A 228 -6.62 -22.24 -6.15
CA GLY A 228 -7.15 -23.48 -5.60
C GLY A 228 -7.79 -23.33 -4.22
N GLU A 229 -8.65 -24.29 -3.86
CA GLU A 229 -9.13 -24.42 -2.49
C GLU A 229 -7.94 -24.61 -1.53
N GLY A 230 -7.93 -23.86 -0.41
CA GLY A 230 -6.84 -23.92 0.56
C GLY A 230 -5.52 -23.25 0.16
N GLU A 231 -5.41 -22.70 -1.04
CA GLU A 231 -4.20 -22.04 -1.52
C GLU A 231 -4.17 -20.52 -1.24
N GLY A 232 -5.25 -19.96 -0.70
CA GLY A 232 -5.40 -18.50 -0.55
C GLY A 232 -4.27 -17.85 0.22
N VAL A 233 -3.86 -18.40 1.36
CA VAL A 233 -2.78 -17.83 2.17
C VAL A 233 -1.41 -18.01 1.49
N LYS A 234 -1.17 -19.12 0.80
CA LYS A 234 0.04 -19.31 0.00
C LYS A 234 0.13 -18.25 -1.10
N ASN A 235 -0.99 -18.00 -1.79
CA ASN A 235 -1.08 -17.00 -2.85
C ASN A 235 -0.88 -15.58 -2.34
N VAL A 236 -1.49 -15.24 -1.18
CA VAL A 236 -1.25 -13.97 -0.49
C VAL A 236 0.20 -13.87 0.00
N GLY A 237 0.77 -14.97 0.53
CA GLY A 237 2.15 -15.04 1.01
C GLY A 237 3.17 -14.61 -0.03
N GLY A 238 2.98 -15.01 -1.29
CA GLY A 238 3.83 -14.59 -2.42
C GLY A 238 3.82 -13.07 -2.65
N LEU A 239 2.71 -12.39 -2.35
CA LEU A 239 2.56 -10.96 -2.52
C LEU A 239 3.00 -10.15 -1.28
N LEU A 240 3.07 -10.76 -0.09
CA LEU A 240 3.33 -10.03 1.15
C LEU A 240 4.67 -9.29 1.17
N SER A 241 5.71 -9.84 0.54
CA SER A 241 7.02 -9.18 0.47
C SER A 241 6.94 -7.90 -0.35
N GLU A 242 6.22 -7.92 -1.46
CA GLU A 242 5.98 -6.74 -2.29
C GLU A 242 5.12 -5.71 -1.55
N ILE A 243 4.06 -6.14 -0.86
CA ILE A 243 3.22 -5.24 -0.03
C ILE A 243 4.08 -4.54 1.04
N ARG A 244 5.00 -5.24 1.69
CA ARG A 244 5.88 -4.66 2.71
C ARG A 244 6.84 -3.64 2.13
N VAL A 245 7.52 -3.96 1.03
CA VAL A 245 8.46 -3.02 0.38
C VAL A 245 7.72 -1.83 -0.23
N MET A 246 6.54 -2.05 -0.82
CA MET A 246 5.66 -0.95 -1.26
C MET A 246 5.26 -0.04 -0.10
N THR A 247 4.90 -0.60 1.07
CA THR A 247 4.57 0.20 2.28
C THR A 247 5.77 1.02 2.75
N ALA A 248 6.99 0.47 2.64
CA ALA A 248 8.21 1.22 2.89
C ALA A 248 8.40 2.37 1.88
N ALA A 249 8.12 2.15 0.59
CA ALA A 249 8.16 3.21 -0.43
C ALA A 249 7.14 4.34 -0.15
N LEU A 250 5.94 4.00 0.33
CA LEU A 250 4.98 5.00 0.82
C LEU A 250 5.55 5.84 1.98
N ALA A 251 6.24 5.18 2.92
CA ALA A 251 6.86 5.85 4.05
C ALA A 251 7.99 6.79 3.60
N LEU A 252 8.75 6.44 2.56
CA LEU A 252 9.81 7.30 1.99
C LEU A 252 9.22 8.61 1.46
N GLY A 253 8.17 8.54 0.66
CA GLY A 253 7.55 9.73 0.06
C GLY A 253 7.07 10.71 1.13
N LEU A 254 6.35 10.20 2.13
CA LEU A 254 5.88 11.02 3.24
C LEU A 254 7.04 11.61 4.06
N SER A 255 8.06 10.80 4.36
CA SER A 255 9.26 11.24 5.09
C SER A 255 10.01 12.35 4.37
N ARG A 256 10.25 12.17 3.06
CA ARG A 256 10.90 13.16 2.19
C ARG A 256 10.13 14.47 2.18
N ARG A 257 8.81 14.41 2.07
CA ARG A 257 7.97 15.60 2.10
C ARG A 257 8.06 16.32 3.43
N ALA A 258 7.91 15.61 4.53
CA ALA A 258 8.00 16.17 5.88
C ALA A 258 9.38 16.82 6.16
N LEU A 259 10.46 16.16 5.76
CA LEU A 259 11.82 16.69 5.91
C LEU A 259 12.03 17.98 5.09
N ASN A 260 11.62 17.98 3.80
CA ASN A 260 11.81 19.12 2.93
C ASN A 260 10.99 20.35 3.40
N ASP A 261 9.73 20.14 3.80
CA ASP A 261 8.90 21.23 4.32
C ASP A 261 9.44 21.76 5.65
N SER A 262 9.98 20.88 6.51
CA SER A 262 10.62 21.29 7.77
C SER A 262 11.89 22.11 7.53
N ALA A 263 12.72 21.69 6.58
CA ALA A 263 13.96 22.43 6.22
C ALA A 263 13.62 23.81 5.66
N ARG A 264 12.63 23.91 4.77
CA ARG A 264 12.16 25.20 4.24
C ARG A 264 11.62 26.08 5.36
N TYR A 265 10.72 25.58 6.19
CA TYR A 265 10.17 26.34 7.31
C TYR A 265 11.27 26.81 8.27
N ALA A 266 12.25 25.97 8.58
CA ALA A 266 13.36 26.31 9.45
C ALA A 266 14.26 27.43 8.88
N SER A 267 14.38 27.54 7.55
CA SER A 267 15.13 28.60 6.89
C SER A 267 14.39 29.94 6.84
N GLU A 268 13.06 29.91 6.92
CA GLU A 268 12.22 31.13 6.81
C GLU A 268 11.78 31.67 8.18
N ARG A 269 11.44 30.79 9.12
CA ARG A 269 10.91 31.16 10.44
C ARG A 269 11.98 31.82 11.30
N GLN A 270 11.69 33.01 11.80
CA GLN A 270 12.59 33.79 12.66
C GLN A 270 12.27 33.58 14.15
N ALA A 271 13.30 33.37 14.96
CA ALA A 271 13.23 33.42 16.41
C ALA A 271 14.61 33.82 16.99
N PHE A 272 14.59 34.59 18.06
CA PHE A 272 15.85 35.10 18.68
C PHE A 272 16.77 35.83 17.70
N GLY A 273 16.18 36.61 16.76
CA GLY A 273 16.89 37.48 15.83
C GLY A 273 17.51 36.81 14.60
N LYS A 274 17.23 35.50 14.36
CA LYS A 274 17.74 34.73 13.21
C LYS A 274 16.80 33.59 12.80
N PRO A 275 16.98 32.99 11.60
CA PRO A 275 16.25 31.80 11.20
C PRO A 275 16.39 30.67 12.24
N ILE A 276 15.30 29.94 12.51
CA ILE A 276 15.36 28.88 13.52
C ILE A 276 16.31 27.74 13.10
N GLY A 277 16.54 27.54 11.80
CA GLY A 277 17.52 26.58 11.27
C GLY A 277 18.97 26.85 11.67
N GLU A 278 19.29 28.05 12.15
CA GLU A 278 20.62 28.39 12.68
C GLU A 278 20.82 28.03 14.15
N HIS A 279 19.76 27.50 14.82
CA HIS A 279 19.89 26.99 16.19
C HIS A 279 20.26 25.50 16.17
N GLN A 280 21.27 25.13 16.94
CA GLN A 280 21.83 23.75 16.97
C GLN A 280 20.78 22.67 17.19
N GLN A 281 19.76 22.92 18.02
CA GLN A 281 18.70 21.95 18.30
C GLN A 281 17.82 21.68 17.08
N ILE A 282 17.56 22.66 16.23
CA ILE A 282 16.81 22.49 14.99
C ILE A 282 17.68 21.77 13.93
N THR A 283 18.96 22.18 13.83
CA THR A 283 19.93 21.52 12.95
C THR A 283 20.10 20.02 13.31
N ALA A 284 20.18 19.70 14.60
CA ALA A 284 20.25 18.32 15.06
C ALA A 284 19.02 17.50 14.63
N LYS A 285 17.79 18.03 14.81
CA LYS A 285 16.56 17.38 14.36
C LYS A 285 16.56 17.10 12.86
N LEU A 286 16.92 18.09 12.04
CA LEU A 286 17.01 17.93 10.59
C LEU A 286 18.05 16.87 10.19
N ALA A 287 19.19 16.81 10.92
CA ALA A 287 20.22 15.80 10.67
C ALA A 287 19.73 14.38 10.98
N GLU A 288 19.02 14.17 12.10
CA GLU A 288 18.43 12.88 12.47
C GLU A 288 17.35 12.46 11.46
N MET A 289 16.44 13.38 11.09
CA MET A 289 15.43 13.13 10.06
C MET A 289 16.05 12.73 8.73
N ALA A 290 17.10 13.44 8.29
CA ALA A 290 17.80 13.14 7.03
C ALA A 290 18.53 11.79 7.09
N THR A 291 19.13 11.46 8.22
CA THR A 291 19.82 10.18 8.45
C THR A 291 18.84 9.01 8.40
N ASP A 292 17.73 9.10 9.12
CA ASP A 292 16.65 8.10 9.10
C ASP A 292 16.09 7.90 7.68
N TYR A 293 15.81 9.00 6.99
CA TYR A 293 15.35 8.95 5.60
C TYR A 293 16.35 8.27 4.66
N HIS A 294 17.65 8.62 4.77
CA HIS A 294 18.70 8.03 3.94
C HIS A 294 18.77 6.52 4.10
N HIS A 295 18.84 6.03 5.35
CA HIS A 295 18.91 4.59 5.62
C HIS A 295 17.64 3.87 5.15
N ALA A 296 16.46 4.44 5.41
CA ALA A 296 15.20 3.88 4.92
C ALA A 296 15.16 3.77 3.39
N ARG A 297 15.63 4.81 2.70
CA ARG A 297 15.67 4.86 1.23
C ARG A 297 16.59 3.79 0.64
N VAL A 298 17.82 3.71 1.11
CA VAL A 298 18.80 2.72 0.62
C VAL A 298 18.25 1.30 0.82
N ALA A 299 17.76 0.98 2.01
CA ALA A 299 17.22 -0.34 2.32
C ALA A 299 15.97 -0.67 1.48
N THR A 300 15.09 0.30 1.24
CA THR A 300 13.85 0.07 0.48
C THR A 300 14.15 -0.25 -0.98
N TYR A 301 15.04 0.50 -1.63
CA TYR A 301 15.37 0.26 -3.02
C TYR A 301 16.24 -1.00 -3.21
N ASP A 302 17.15 -1.33 -2.28
CA ASP A 302 17.86 -2.63 -2.30
C ASP A 302 16.85 -3.80 -2.22
N ALA A 303 15.86 -3.71 -1.34
CA ALA A 303 14.83 -4.75 -1.22
C ALA A 303 13.96 -4.86 -2.49
N ALA A 304 13.61 -3.74 -3.12
CA ALA A 304 12.86 -3.73 -4.37
C ALA A 304 13.64 -4.39 -5.51
N GLU A 305 14.91 -4.07 -5.67
CA GLU A 305 15.80 -4.69 -6.66
C GLU A 305 16.01 -6.18 -6.40
N ARG A 306 16.04 -6.62 -5.14
CA ARG A 306 16.08 -8.06 -4.81
C ARG A 306 14.82 -8.79 -5.28
N ILE A 307 13.65 -8.18 -5.10
CA ILE A 307 12.37 -8.73 -5.61
C ILE A 307 12.42 -8.85 -7.14
N ASP A 308 12.92 -7.83 -7.84
CA ASP A 308 13.05 -7.88 -9.31
C ASP A 308 14.02 -8.98 -9.78
N ARG A 309 15.16 -9.14 -9.11
CA ARG A 309 16.12 -10.22 -9.43
C ARG A 309 15.53 -11.61 -9.21
N LEU A 310 14.70 -11.79 -8.18
CA LEU A 310 14.02 -13.07 -7.92
C LEU A 310 12.95 -13.37 -8.97
N ALA A 311 12.21 -12.37 -9.42
CA ALA A 311 11.22 -12.54 -10.48
C ALA A 311 11.86 -13.02 -11.82
N GLN A 312 13.13 -12.69 -12.04
CA GLN A 312 13.90 -13.10 -13.23
C GLN A 312 14.58 -14.47 -13.08
N ARG A 313 14.74 -14.99 -11.85
CA ARG A 313 15.44 -16.24 -11.54
C ARG A 313 14.47 -17.21 -10.87
N SER A 314 13.96 -18.16 -11.62
CA SER A 314 13.01 -19.17 -11.12
C SER A 314 13.53 -20.11 -10.03
N ASP A 315 14.84 -20.06 -9.69
CA ASP A 315 15.51 -21.10 -8.88
C ASP A 315 16.52 -20.54 -7.84
N SER A 316 16.34 -19.31 -7.35
CA SER A 316 17.37 -18.68 -6.50
C SER A 316 17.40 -19.11 -5.04
N GLY A 317 16.37 -19.81 -4.53
CA GLY A 317 16.26 -20.19 -3.10
C GLY A 317 16.33 -19.03 -2.10
N GLU A 318 16.48 -17.78 -2.57
CA GLU A 318 16.57 -16.58 -1.75
C GLU A 318 15.19 -16.20 -1.19
N ASN A 319 15.08 -16.11 0.12
CA ASN A 319 13.85 -15.71 0.79
C ASN A 319 13.92 -14.23 1.17
N VAL A 320 13.25 -13.36 0.38
CA VAL A 320 13.17 -11.92 0.63
C VAL A 320 12.22 -11.54 1.78
N THR A 321 11.47 -12.48 2.34
CA THR A 321 10.46 -12.19 3.37
C THR A 321 11.05 -11.50 4.60
N ALA A 322 12.22 -11.94 5.05
CA ALA A 322 12.89 -11.33 6.19
C ALA A 322 13.37 -9.91 5.86
N VAL A 323 14.03 -9.73 4.70
CA VAL A 323 14.51 -8.41 4.25
C VAL A 323 13.35 -7.44 4.06
N ALA A 324 12.27 -7.84 3.37
CA ALA A 324 11.08 -7.03 3.19
C ALA A 324 10.43 -6.63 4.53
N SER A 325 10.48 -7.54 5.52
CA SER A 325 9.96 -7.27 6.87
C SER A 325 10.83 -6.27 7.63
N MET A 326 12.17 -6.41 7.58
CA MET A 326 13.12 -5.47 8.20
C MET A 326 12.97 -4.08 7.59
N VAL A 327 12.88 -4.01 6.27
CA VAL A 327 12.78 -2.75 5.53
C VAL A 327 11.47 -2.03 5.85
N LYS A 328 10.32 -2.73 5.81
CA LYS A 328 9.04 -2.16 6.20
C LYS A 328 9.07 -1.67 7.64
N LEU A 329 9.53 -2.49 8.57
CA LEU A 329 9.64 -2.14 9.99
C LEU A 329 10.45 -0.86 10.18
N PHE A 330 11.68 -0.82 9.63
CA PHE A 330 12.55 0.34 9.79
C PHE A 330 11.97 1.60 9.13
N ALA A 331 11.56 1.53 7.87
CA ALA A 331 11.11 2.69 7.11
C ALA A 331 9.84 3.33 7.70
N THR A 332 8.89 2.53 8.19
CA THR A 332 7.66 3.07 8.78
C THR A 332 7.86 3.65 10.17
N GLU A 333 8.73 3.06 10.99
CA GLU A 333 9.10 3.61 12.30
C GLU A 333 9.94 4.90 12.13
N ALA A 334 10.88 4.93 11.18
CA ALA A 334 11.63 6.14 10.82
C ALA A 334 10.68 7.26 10.34
N CYS A 335 9.72 6.93 9.47
CA CYS A 335 8.71 7.89 9.02
C CYS A 335 7.93 8.47 10.20
N ALA A 336 7.50 7.63 11.15
CA ALA A 336 6.78 8.09 12.34
C ALA A 336 7.61 9.07 13.18
N ARG A 337 8.93 8.84 13.34
CA ARG A 337 9.84 9.79 14.02
C ARG A 337 10.02 11.06 13.23
N ILE A 338 10.24 10.98 11.91
CA ILE A 338 10.44 12.13 11.02
C ILE A 338 9.23 13.08 11.06
N VAL A 339 8.01 12.55 10.97
CA VAL A 339 6.81 13.40 10.99
C VAL A 339 6.53 13.99 12.38
N ASP A 340 6.90 13.30 13.48
CA ASP A 340 6.84 13.85 14.83
C ASP A 340 7.80 15.03 14.98
N GLU A 341 9.06 14.87 14.56
CA GLU A 341 10.05 15.95 14.59
C GLU A 341 9.64 17.11 13.68
N ALA A 342 9.01 16.84 12.53
CA ALA A 342 8.47 17.88 11.68
C ALA A 342 7.45 18.77 12.43
N THR A 343 6.51 18.16 13.17
CA THR A 343 5.54 18.94 13.97
C THR A 343 6.24 19.79 15.05
N ARG A 344 7.30 19.27 15.68
CA ARG A 344 8.07 19.98 16.70
C ARG A 344 8.84 21.16 16.12
N ILE A 345 9.41 21.04 14.91
CA ILE A 345 10.09 22.15 14.21
C ILE A 345 9.11 23.30 13.92
N TYR A 346 7.87 22.99 13.57
CA TYR A 346 6.82 23.99 13.37
C TYR A 346 6.29 24.60 14.69
N GLY A 347 6.59 24.00 15.85
CA GLY A 347 6.08 24.46 17.15
C GLY A 347 4.56 24.41 17.20
N SER A 348 3.91 25.46 17.74
CA SER A 348 2.45 25.54 17.80
C SER A 348 1.77 25.46 16.43
N TYR A 349 2.42 25.92 15.36
CA TYR A 349 1.92 25.78 14.00
C TYR A 349 1.90 24.32 13.52
N GLY A 350 2.72 23.45 14.06
CA GLY A 350 2.67 22.01 13.80
C GLY A 350 1.40 21.32 14.34
N PHE A 351 0.66 21.98 15.22
CA PHE A 351 -0.62 21.53 15.78
C PHE A 351 -1.84 22.17 15.08
N ALA A 352 -1.62 23.15 14.20
CA ALA A 352 -2.68 23.86 13.49
C ALA A 352 -3.03 23.17 12.17
N MET A 353 -4.33 23.05 11.88
CA MET A 353 -4.84 22.35 10.68
C MET A 353 -4.46 23.02 9.36
N GLU A 354 -4.08 24.32 9.38
CA GLU A 354 -3.64 25.08 8.19
C GLU A 354 -2.23 24.66 7.70
N TYR A 355 -1.44 23.97 8.53
CA TYR A 355 -0.11 23.54 8.16
C TYR A 355 -0.07 22.04 7.83
N PRO A 356 0.60 21.63 6.77
CA PRO A 356 0.51 20.25 6.27
C PRO A 356 1.15 19.20 7.21
N VAL A 357 2.07 19.60 8.10
CA VAL A 357 2.83 18.66 8.96
C VAL A 357 1.93 17.87 9.93
N GLN A 358 0.80 18.46 10.39
CA GLN A 358 -0.17 17.72 11.19
C GLN A 358 -0.83 16.59 10.39
N ARG A 359 -1.08 16.79 9.07
CA ARG A 359 -1.59 15.72 8.19
C ARG A 359 -0.55 14.63 8.05
N TYR A 360 0.73 14.96 7.84
CA TYR A 360 1.82 13.97 7.75
C TYR A 360 1.90 13.12 9.00
N PHE A 361 1.80 13.73 10.19
CA PHE A 361 1.78 13.04 11.48
C PHE A 361 0.60 12.07 11.59
N ARG A 362 -0.61 12.49 11.20
CA ARG A 362 -1.81 11.64 11.25
C ARG A 362 -1.73 10.49 10.26
N ASP A 363 -1.30 10.77 9.04
CA ASP A 363 -1.19 9.82 7.95
C ASP A 363 -0.16 8.73 8.22
N ALA A 364 0.99 9.08 8.80
CA ALA A 364 2.06 8.13 9.11
C ALA A 364 1.60 6.98 10.03
N ARG A 365 0.59 7.18 10.87
CA ARG A 365 0.08 6.15 11.78
C ARG A 365 -0.48 4.92 11.05
N PHE A 366 -1.05 5.11 9.86
CA PHE A 366 -1.49 4.01 8.99
C PHE A 366 -0.34 3.06 8.63
N LEU A 367 0.83 3.58 8.34
CA LEU A 367 1.99 2.79 7.88
C LEU A 367 2.50 1.80 8.93
N LEU A 368 2.28 2.07 10.22
CA LEU A 368 2.71 1.18 11.30
C LEU A 368 1.89 -0.12 11.36
N SER A 369 0.64 -0.10 10.88
CA SER A 369 -0.27 -1.26 10.88
C SER A 369 -0.46 -1.89 9.51
N GLY A 370 -0.47 -1.10 8.42
CA GLY A 370 -0.63 -1.60 7.06
C GLY A 370 0.51 -2.51 6.62
N GLY A 371 0.22 -3.60 5.90
CA GLY A 371 1.23 -4.56 5.44
C GLY A 371 1.85 -5.44 6.56
N GLY A 372 1.23 -5.49 7.73
CA GLY A 372 1.67 -6.16 8.96
C GLY A 372 2.16 -5.18 10.03
N THR A 373 1.68 -5.34 11.26
CA THR A 373 2.04 -4.45 12.36
C THR A 373 3.53 -4.54 12.70
N SER A 374 4.10 -3.47 13.26
CA SER A 374 5.50 -3.43 13.69
C SER A 374 5.84 -4.60 14.64
N GLU A 375 4.92 -4.97 15.53
CA GLU A 375 5.09 -6.07 16.49
C GLU A 375 5.16 -7.43 15.78
N LEU A 376 4.26 -7.68 14.81
CA LEU A 376 4.29 -8.89 14.00
C LEU A 376 5.61 -9.00 13.22
N LEU A 377 6.07 -7.91 12.63
CA LEU A 377 7.32 -7.90 11.88
C LEU A 377 8.55 -8.13 12.77
N ARG A 378 8.58 -7.55 13.99
CA ARG A 378 9.63 -7.84 14.98
C ARG A 378 9.70 -9.32 15.31
N ASN A 379 8.55 -9.96 15.57
CA ASN A 379 8.48 -11.40 15.84
C ASN A 379 8.98 -12.23 14.65
N LEU A 380 8.59 -11.86 13.43
CA LEU A 380 8.98 -12.57 12.22
C LEU A 380 10.50 -12.45 11.95
N VAL A 381 11.05 -11.25 12.09
CA VAL A 381 12.48 -10.98 11.93
C VAL A 381 13.28 -11.69 13.01
N GLY A 382 12.91 -11.52 14.28
CA GLY A 382 13.57 -12.17 15.41
C GLY A 382 13.55 -13.69 15.32
N GLY A 383 12.42 -14.27 14.94
CA GLY A 383 12.30 -15.71 14.70
C GLY A 383 13.18 -16.21 13.55
N THR A 384 13.38 -15.38 12.52
CA THR A 384 14.29 -15.71 11.40
C THR A 384 15.76 -15.70 11.85
N VAL A 385 16.15 -14.68 12.61
CA VAL A 385 17.52 -14.56 13.16
C VAL A 385 17.84 -15.75 14.08
N LEU A 386 16.91 -16.12 14.96
CA LEU A 386 17.10 -17.29 15.85
C LEU A 386 17.26 -18.59 15.08
N LYS A 387 16.45 -18.82 14.03
CA LYS A 387 16.54 -20.04 13.20
C LYS A 387 17.83 -20.14 12.38
N ARG A 388 18.41 -19.00 11.99
CA ARG A 388 19.63 -18.95 11.18
C ARG A 388 20.90 -18.90 12.03
N GLY A 389 20.79 -18.66 13.33
CA GLY A 389 21.94 -18.44 14.22
C GLY A 389 22.65 -17.10 13.98
N GLY A 390 21.98 -16.15 13.33
CA GLY A 390 22.50 -14.83 12.99
C GLY A 390 21.75 -14.15 11.85
N VAL A 391 22.30 -13.06 11.32
CA VAL A 391 21.71 -12.26 10.22
C VAL A 391 22.12 -12.82 8.85
#